data_858155da159b96c8aa37c5545c94b9fb
#
_entry.id   858155da159b96c8aa37c5545c94b9fb
#
_cell.length_a   1.000
_cell.length_b   1.000
_cell.length_c   1.000
_cell.angle_alpha   90.00
_cell.angle_beta   90.00
_cell.angle_gamma   90.00
#
_symmetry.space_group_name_H-M   'P 1'
#
loop_
_entity.id
_entity.type
_entity.pdbx_description
1 polymer ?
#
loop_
_entity_poly.entity_id
_entity_poly.type
_entity_poly.pdbx_seq_one_letter_code
_entity_poly.pdbx_strand_id
1 'polypeptide(L)'
;MKILVIGESCIDKFVYGFIQDRKCPEAPAFILSPNDTIENMGMAANTLANVRSLGVDCDILTNDQTIIKERFVESSSNYLLLRVDHNESNV
;
A
#
# COMPACT_ATOMS: atom_id res chain seq x y z
N MET A 1 11.90 -22.67 -18.40
CA MET A 1 10.48 -22.57 -18.06
C MET A 1 10.14 -21.10 -17.84
N LYS A 2 9.04 -20.68 -18.41
CA LYS A 2 8.56 -19.30 -18.25
C LYS A 2 7.20 -19.34 -17.52
N ILE A 3 7.06 -18.48 -16.49
CA ILE A 3 5.84 -18.37 -15.72
C ILE A 3 5.14 -17.05 -16.06
N LEU A 4 3.83 -17.09 -16.17
CA LEU A 4 3.00 -15.89 -16.32
C LEU A 4 2.13 -15.72 -15.07
N VAL A 5 2.25 -14.57 -14.41
CA VAL A 5 1.39 -14.19 -13.30
C VAL A 5 0.25 -13.34 -13.85
N ILE A 6 -0.98 -13.66 -13.52
CA ILE A 6 -2.18 -12.92 -13.92
C ILE A 6 -2.92 -12.48 -12.66
N GLY A 7 -3.19 -11.20 -12.54
CA GLY A 7 -3.95 -10.65 -11.42
C GLY A 7 -3.74 -9.18 -11.20
N GLU A 8 -4.48 -8.62 -10.25
CA GLU A 8 -4.29 -7.23 -9.85
C GLU A 8 -3.00 -7.05 -9.09
N SER A 9 -2.34 -5.91 -9.33
CA SER A 9 -1.17 -5.46 -8.61
C SER A 9 -1.47 -4.15 -7.88
N CYS A 10 -0.83 -3.93 -6.75
CA CYS A 10 -0.94 -2.69 -6.02
C CYS A 10 0.39 -2.30 -5.38
N ILE A 11 0.46 -1.07 -4.90
CA ILE A 11 1.50 -0.61 -3.99
C ILE A 11 0.85 -0.48 -2.62
N ASP A 12 1.39 -1.19 -1.64
CA ASP A 12 1.00 -1.03 -0.25
C ASP A 12 1.85 0.08 0.36
N LYS A 13 1.21 1.20 0.69
CA LYS A 13 1.87 2.36 1.27
C LYS A 13 1.43 2.52 2.72
N PHE A 14 2.40 2.53 3.62
CA PHE A 14 2.17 2.72 5.05
C PHE A 14 2.72 4.07 5.47
N VAL A 15 1.86 4.95 5.93
CA VAL A 15 2.23 6.25 6.49
C VAL A 15 2.15 6.14 8.00
N TYR A 16 3.30 6.16 8.66
CA TYR A 16 3.41 6.11 10.12
C TYR A 16 3.52 7.52 10.66
N GLY A 17 2.82 7.80 11.75
CA GLY A 17 2.88 9.10 12.38
C GLY A 17 2.33 9.10 13.79
N PHE A 18 2.32 10.26 14.38
CA PHE A 18 1.79 10.47 15.72
C PHE A 18 0.53 11.33 15.64
N ILE A 19 -0.47 10.96 16.44
CA ILE A 19 -1.68 11.78 16.58
C ILE A 19 -1.35 12.96 17.47
N GLN A 20 -1.67 14.17 17.01
CA GLN A 20 -1.49 15.39 17.77
C GLN A 20 -2.48 15.46 18.94
N ASP A 21 -2.06 16.03 20.05
CA ASP A 21 -2.93 16.25 21.21
C ASP A 21 -4.03 17.29 20.96
N ARG A 22 -3.78 18.20 20.02
CA ARG A 22 -4.75 19.22 19.65
C ARG A 22 -5.76 18.69 18.65
N LYS A 23 -6.98 19.21 18.73
CA LYS A 23 -8.03 18.88 17.76
C LYS A 23 -7.86 19.73 16.49
N CYS A 24 -8.31 19.14 15.37
CA CYS A 24 -8.42 19.87 14.12
C CYS A 24 -9.45 21.01 14.27
N PRO A 25 -9.10 22.28 13.95
CA PRO A 25 -10.02 23.39 14.13
C PRO A 25 -11.22 23.38 13.16
N GLU A 26 -11.15 22.61 12.09
CA GLU A 26 -12.16 22.58 11.03
C GLU A 26 -13.24 21.52 11.27
N ALA A 27 -12.90 20.48 12.01
CA ALA A 27 -13.80 19.34 12.24
C ALA A 27 -13.33 18.53 13.46
N PRO A 28 -14.19 17.70 14.06
CA PRO A 28 -13.79 16.78 15.13
C PRO A 28 -13.00 15.60 14.55
N ALA A 29 -11.78 15.86 14.10
CA ALA A 29 -10.91 14.88 13.46
C ALA A 29 -9.53 14.87 14.12
N PHE A 30 -8.82 13.75 13.95
CA PHE A 30 -7.44 13.65 14.40
C PHE A 30 -6.49 14.39 13.45
N ILE A 31 -5.43 14.95 14.01
CA ILE A 31 -4.32 15.47 13.24
C ILE A 31 -3.18 14.48 13.36
N LEU A 32 -2.77 13.91 12.24
CA LEU A 32 -1.65 12.99 12.16
C LEU A 32 -0.42 13.71 11.64
N SER A 33 0.67 13.66 12.39
CA SER A 33 1.98 14.15 11.94
C SER A 33 2.79 12.96 11.42
N PRO A 34 3.00 12.84 10.11
CA PRO A 34 3.74 11.72 9.55
C PRO A 34 5.23 11.79 9.94
N ASN A 35 5.82 10.65 10.27
CA ASN A 35 7.25 10.55 10.57
C ASN A 35 8.00 9.55 9.68
N ASP A 36 7.30 8.62 9.05
CA ASP A 36 7.90 7.63 8.17
C ASP A 36 6.88 7.11 7.15
N THR A 37 7.35 6.76 5.97
CA THR A 37 6.52 6.18 4.92
C THR A 37 7.24 4.98 4.31
N ILE A 38 6.55 3.85 4.26
CA ILE A 38 7.07 2.60 3.70
C ILE A 38 6.17 2.16 2.55
N GLU A 39 6.76 1.80 1.42
CA GLU A 39 6.04 1.28 0.26
C GLU A 39 6.53 -0.11 -0.08
N ASN A 40 5.58 -1.02 -0.34
CA ASN A 40 5.86 -2.39 -0.78
C ASN A 40 4.96 -2.76 -1.95
N MET A 41 5.46 -3.62 -2.82
CA MET A 41 4.62 -4.21 -3.86
C MET A 41 3.64 -5.21 -3.24
N GLY A 42 2.38 -5.16 -3.69
CA GLY A 42 1.34 -6.04 -3.19
C GLY A 42 0.68 -6.85 -4.28
N MET A 43 -0.04 -7.90 -3.88
CA MET A 43 -0.84 -8.76 -4.75
C MET A 43 0.01 -9.40 -5.86
N ALA A 44 -0.41 -9.34 -7.13
CA ALA A 44 0.30 -9.97 -8.25
C ALA A 44 1.73 -9.42 -8.43
N ALA A 45 1.96 -8.14 -8.18
CA ALA A 45 3.30 -7.56 -8.25
C ALA A 45 4.25 -8.17 -7.22
N ASN A 46 3.77 -8.44 -6.01
CA ASN A 46 4.54 -9.13 -4.98
C ASN A 46 4.84 -10.58 -5.39
N THR A 47 3.88 -11.28 -5.96
CA THR A 47 4.06 -12.63 -6.48
C THR A 47 5.13 -12.67 -7.58
N LEU A 48 5.07 -11.71 -8.51
CA LEU A 48 6.07 -11.56 -9.58
C LEU A 48 7.48 -11.39 -9.01
N ALA A 49 7.64 -10.49 -8.04
CA ALA A 49 8.94 -10.24 -7.41
C ALA A 49 9.48 -11.49 -6.71
N ASN A 50 8.61 -12.23 -6.02
CA ASN A 50 9.00 -13.48 -5.34
C ASN A 50 9.44 -14.56 -6.33
N VAL A 51 8.71 -14.75 -7.43
CA VAL A 51 9.07 -15.74 -8.46
C VAL A 51 10.39 -15.38 -9.14
N ARG A 52 10.56 -14.11 -9.49
CA ARG A 52 11.82 -13.63 -10.12
C ARG A 52 13.02 -13.78 -9.18
N SER A 53 12.83 -13.62 -7.89
CA SER A 53 13.91 -13.77 -6.91
C SER A 53 14.45 -15.21 -6.84
N LEU A 54 13.68 -16.18 -7.31
CA LEU A 54 14.10 -17.59 -7.42
C LEU A 54 14.89 -17.88 -8.70
N GLY A 55 15.14 -16.87 -9.53
CA GLY A 55 15.85 -17.03 -10.80
C GLY A 55 14.98 -17.59 -11.92
N VAL A 56 13.67 -17.60 -11.77
CA VAL A 56 12.71 -18.09 -12.77
C VAL A 56 12.29 -16.94 -13.67
N ASP A 57 12.26 -17.18 -14.98
CA ASP A 57 11.74 -16.23 -15.95
C ASP A 57 10.23 -16.08 -15.77
N CYS A 58 9.77 -14.84 -15.52
CA CYS A 58 8.38 -14.59 -15.17
C CYS A 58 7.91 -13.26 -15.75
N ASP A 59 6.75 -13.29 -16.42
CA ASP A 59 6.03 -12.10 -16.86
C ASP A 59 4.76 -11.91 -16.05
N ILE A 60 4.16 -10.73 -16.19
CA ILE A 60 2.93 -10.37 -15.50
C ILE A 60 1.91 -9.77 -16.46
N LEU A 61 0.66 -10.17 -16.29
CA LEU A 61 -0.51 -9.52 -16.87
C LEU A 61 -1.34 -8.95 -15.73
N THR A 62 -1.38 -7.64 -15.64
CA THR A 62 -1.98 -6.93 -14.51
C THR A 62 -2.70 -5.66 -14.95
N ASN A 63 -3.24 -4.91 -14.01
CA ASN A 63 -3.94 -3.64 -14.27
C ASN A 63 -3.00 -2.58 -14.87
N ASP A 64 -3.56 -1.73 -15.73
CA ASP A 64 -2.82 -0.63 -16.36
C ASP A 64 -2.56 0.53 -15.41
N GLN A 65 -3.54 0.85 -14.56
CA GLN A 65 -3.41 1.93 -13.60
C GLN A 65 -2.72 1.44 -12.32
N THR A 66 -1.90 2.29 -11.74
CA THR A 66 -1.27 2.01 -10.45
C THR A 66 -2.31 2.13 -9.34
N ILE A 67 -2.60 1.00 -8.68
CA ILE A 67 -3.45 0.97 -7.49
C ILE A 67 -2.56 1.18 -6.28
N ILE A 68 -2.91 2.15 -5.44
CA ILE A 68 -2.18 2.42 -4.19
C ILE A 68 -3.14 2.22 -3.03
N LYS A 69 -2.79 1.31 -2.13
CA LYS A 69 -3.50 1.11 -0.87
C LYS A 69 -2.71 1.80 0.22
N GLU A 70 -3.16 2.98 0.60
CA GLU A 70 -2.49 3.84 1.57
C GLU A 70 -3.11 3.67 2.95
N ARG A 71 -2.29 3.31 3.91
CA ARG A 71 -2.70 3.08 5.30
C ARG A 71 -2.01 4.09 6.19
N PHE A 72 -2.81 4.76 7.03
CA PHE A 72 -2.33 5.70 8.03
C PHE A 72 -2.32 4.99 9.37
N VAL A 73 -1.14 4.88 9.97
CA VAL A 73 -0.91 4.08 11.17
C VAL A 73 -0.33 4.94 12.28
N GLU A 74 -0.90 4.84 13.47
CA GLU A 74 -0.33 5.48 14.66
C GLU A 74 0.91 4.70 15.10
N SER A 75 2.07 5.39 15.17
CA SER A 75 3.39 4.76 15.28
C SER A 75 3.61 4.03 16.60
N SER A 76 3.09 4.56 17.70
CA SER A 76 3.37 3.97 19.02
C SER A 76 2.57 2.69 19.29
N SER A 77 1.37 2.57 18.72
CA SER A 77 0.46 1.44 18.94
C SER A 77 0.34 0.50 17.75
N ASN A 78 0.82 0.89 16.57
CA ASN A 78 0.56 0.23 15.29
C ASN A 78 -0.94 0.17 14.94
N TYR A 79 -1.72 1.10 15.45
CA TYR A 79 -3.15 1.14 15.21
C TYR A 79 -3.45 1.73 13.83
N LEU A 80 -4.24 1.01 13.04
CA LEU A 80 -4.70 1.50 11.75
C LEU A 80 -5.80 2.54 11.93
N LEU A 81 -5.56 3.77 11.48
CA LEU A 81 -6.49 4.88 11.62
C LEU A 81 -7.42 5.02 10.43
N LEU A 82 -6.87 4.88 9.23
CA LEU A 82 -7.58 5.10 7.98
C LEU A 82 -6.85 4.39 6.85
N ARG A 83 -7.60 3.83 5.93
CA ARG A 83 -7.08 3.32 4.67
C ARG A 83 -7.71 4.07 3.51
N VAL A 84 -6.90 4.50 2.55
CA VAL A 84 -7.35 5.16 1.33
C VAL A 84 -6.89 4.33 0.14
N ASP A 85 -7.83 3.92 -0.70
CA ASP A 85 -7.55 3.14 -1.90
C ASP A 85 -7.63 4.06 -3.11
N HIS A 86 -6.51 4.17 -3.83
CA HIS A 86 -6.38 5.01 -5.02
C HIS A 86 -6.47 4.16 -6.27
N ASN A 87 -7.26 4.62 -7.26
CA ASN A 87 -7.35 4.04 -8.59
C ASN A 87 -7.80 2.57 -8.61
N GLU A 88 -8.53 2.11 -7.60
CA GLU A 88 -9.03 0.75 -7.58
C GLU A 88 -10.00 0.54 -8.75
N SER A 89 -9.66 -0.43 -9.61
CA SER A 89 -10.49 -0.79 -10.76
C SER A 89 -11.33 -2.02 -10.44
N ASN A 90 -12.57 -2.00 -10.87
CA ASN A 90 -13.41 -3.19 -10.90
C ASN A 90 -13.02 -4.01 -12.13
N VAL A 91 -12.15 -4.97 -11.92
CA VAL A 91 -11.79 -5.91 -12.98
C VAL A 91 -12.74 -7.08 -12.97
#